data_a4f61870094298a54d9621047379637f
#
_entry.id   a4f61870094298a54d9621047379637f
#
_cell.length_a   1.000
_cell.length_b   1.000
_cell.length_c   1.000
_cell.angle_alpha   90.00
_cell.angle_beta   90.00
_cell.angle_gamma   90.00
#
_symmetry.space_group_name_H-M   'P 1'
#
loop_
_entity.id
_entity.type
_entity.pdbx_description
1 polymer ?
#
loop_
_entity_poly.entity_id
_entity_poly.type
_entity_poly.pdbx_seq_one_letter_code
_entity_poly.pdbx_strand_id
1 'polypeptide(L)' 'MVTDPVCHMQIDESKAAGKSDYNGKTYYFCALACKKKFDENPQKYAGS' A
#
# COMPACT_ATOMS: atom_id res chain seq x y z
N MET A 1 8.41 9.49 4.99
CA MET A 1 8.32 8.34 4.08
C MET A 1 7.31 7.34 4.60
N VAL A 2 6.74 6.55 3.71
CA VAL A 2 5.74 5.54 4.07
C VAL A 2 6.23 4.16 3.65
N THR A 3 5.63 3.13 4.22
CA THR A 3 6.01 1.75 3.91
C THR A 3 4.89 1.10 3.09
N ASP A 4 5.28 0.51 1.95
CA ASP A 4 4.36 -0.29 1.13
C ASP A 4 3.96 -1.53 1.92
N PRO A 5 2.65 -1.75 2.18
CA PRO A 5 2.23 -2.90 3.00
C PRO A 5 2.40 -4.24 2.29
N VAL A 6 2.57 -4.23 0.98
CA VAL A 6 2.71 -5.47 0.21
C VAL A 6 4.16 -5.90 0.12
N CYS A 7 5.05 -5.01 -0.33
CA CYS A 7 6.45 -5.36 -0.49
C CYS A 7 7.35 -4.88 0.66
N HIS A 8 6.79 -4.14 1.61
CA HIS A 8 7.50 -3.67 2.82
C HIS A 8 8.68 -2.76 2.53
N MET A 9 8.68 -2.10 1.39
CA MET A 9 9.72 -1.14 1.05
C MET A 9 9.30 0.25 1.46
N GLN A 10 10.27 1.04 1.93
CA GLN A 10 10.01 2.43 2.23
C GLN A 10 10.02 3.25 0.95
N ILE A 11 9.00 4.08 0.79
CA ILE A 11 8.87 4.94 -0.39
C ILE A 11 8.47 6.33 0.04
N ASP A 12 8.75 7.30 -0.83
CA ASP A 12 8.30 8.67 -0.65
C ASP A 12 6.85 8.73 -1.14
N GLU A 13 5.95 9.20 -0.27
CA GLU A 13 4.52 9.23 -0.62
C GLU A 13 4.24 10.08 -1.86
N SER A 14 5.08 11.08 -2.13
CA SER A 14 4.94 11.89 -3.34
C SER A 14 5.34 11.12 -4.61
N LYS A 15 6.05 10.02 -4.45
CA LYS A 15 6.51 9.20 -5.57
C LYS A 15 5.80 7.86 -5.66
N ALA A 16 4.79 7.65 -4.82
CA ALA A 16 4.03 6.41 -4.83
C ALA A 16 3.30 6.22 -6.15
N ALA A 17 3.30 4.99 -6.66
CA ALA A 17 2.62 4.66 -7.90
C ALA A 17 1.11 4.59 -7.72
N GLY A 18 0.64 4.33 -6.49
CA GLY A 18 -0.78 4.30 -6.19
C GLY A 18 -1.02 4.37 -4.70
N LYS A 19 -2.28 4.54 -4.32
CA LYS A 19 -2.67 4.57 -2.92
C LYS A 19 -4.06 3.97 -2.75
N SER A 20 -4.35 3.51 -1.54
CA SER A 20 -5.68 2.99 -1.18
C SER A 20 -6.01 3.38 0.26
N ASP A 21 -7.29 3.61 0.53
CA ASP A 21 -7.77 3.85 1.88
C ASP A 21 -8.45 2.58 2.39
N TYR A 22 -8.10 2.17 3.60
CA TYR A 22 -8.70 1.01 4.23
C TYR A 22 -8.79 1.23 5.74
N ASN A 23 -9.99 1.07 6.28
CA ASN A 23 -10.26 1.29 7.72
C ASN A 23 -9.81 2.66 8.21
N GLY A 24 -10.00 3.70 7.39
CA GLY A 24 -9.66 5.06 7.76
C GLY A 24 -8.18 5.37 7.68
N LYS A 25 -7.39 4.47 7.10
CA LYS A 25 -5.95 4.65 6.96
C LYS A 25 -5.56 4.59 5.49
N THR A 26 -4.67 5.49 5.07
CA THR A 26 -4.21 5.55 3.69
C THR A 26 -2.92 4.75 3.53
N TYR A 27 -2.89 3.89 2.53
CA TYR A 27 -1.73 3.07 2.21
C TYR A 27 -1.17 3.48 0.86
N TYR A 28 0.15 3.52 0.76
CA TYR A 28 0.85 3.90 -0.47
C TYR A 28 1.61 2.70 -1.01
N PHE A 29 1.76 2.65 -2.32
CA PHE A 29 2.35 1.49 -2.99
C PHE A 29 3.48 1.92 -3.92
N CYS A 30 4.55 1.14 -3.93
CA CYS A 30 5.71 1.42 -4.79
C CYS A 30 5.42 1.10 -6.26
N ALA A 31 4.43 0.26 -6.52
CA ALA A 31 4.04 -0.11 -7.88
C ALA A 31 2.55 -0.43 -7.92
N LEU A 32 1.95 -0.30 -9.10
CA LEU A 32 0.53 -0.62 -9.28
C LEU A 32 0.23 -2.09 -8.99
N ALA A 33 1.20 -2.97 -9.26
CA ALA A 33 1.05 -4.39 -8.94
C ALA A 33 0.83 -4.60 -7.44
N CYS A 34 1.53 -3.83 -6.61
CA CYS A 34 1.36 -3.91 -5.16
C CYS A 34 -0.02 -3.40 -4.74
N LYS A 35 -0.46 -2.30 -5.35
CA LYS A 35 -1.80 -1.78 -5.08
C LYS A 35 -2.86 -2.80 -5.43
N LYS A 36 -2.72 -3.46 -6.57
CA LYS A 36 -3.67 -4.47 -7.02
C LYS A 36 -3.74 -5.63 -6.03
N LYS A 37 -2.60 -6.10 -5.56
CA LYS A 37 -2.57 -7.18 -4.59
C LYS A 37 -3.24 -6.79 -3.29
N PHE A 38 -3.00 -5.56 -2.84
CA PHE A 38 -3.64 -5.05 -1.64
C PHE A 38 -5.17 -5.01 -1.81
N ASP A 39 -5.65 -4.48 -2.94
CA ASP A 39 -7.08 -4.34 -3.19
C ASP A 39 -7.77 -5.70 -3.27
N GLU A 40 -7.06 -6.73 -3.73
CA GLU A 40 -7.62 -8.08 -3.79
C GLU A 40 -7.75 -8.71 -2.41
N ASN A 41 -6.89 -8.34 -1.47
CA ASN A 41 -6.87 -8.96 -0.15
C ASN A 41 -6.37 -8.00 0.92
N PRO A 42 -7.09 -6.89 1.15
CA PRO A 42 -6.59 -5.85 2.05
C PRO A 42 -6.41 -6.31 3.50
N GLN A 43 -7.23 -7.24 3.96
CA GLN A 43 -7.11 -7.74 5.32
C GLN A 43 -5.76 -8.43 5.56
N LYS A 44 -5.25 -9.10 4.55
CA LYS A 44 -3.98 -9.82 4.67
C LYS A 44 -2.82 -8.85 4.90
N TYR A 45 -2.86 -7.71 4.23
CA TYR A 45 -1.75 -6.76 4.28
C TYR A 45 -1.95 -5.69 5.36
N ALA A 46 -3.16 -5.19 5.51
CA ALA A 46 -3.45 -4.13 6.46
C ALA A 46 -3.63 -4.63 7.88
N GLY A 47 -4.08 -5.86 8.06
CA GLY A 47 -4.35 -6.44 9.36
C GLY A 47 -3.16 -7.06 10.05
N SER A 48 -2.03 -7.08 9.39
CA SER A 48 -0.84 -7.73 9.96
C SER A 48 0.06 -6.76 10.70
#